data_f671491cdcef03f170aaa664d882517b
#
_entry.id   f671491cdcef03f170aaa664d882517b
#
_cell.length_a   1.000
_cell.length_b   1.000
_cell.length_c   1.000
_cell.angle_alpha   90.00
_cell.angle_beta   90.00
_cell.angle_gamma   90.00
#
_symmetry.space_group_name_H-M   'P 1'
#
loop_
_entity.id
_entity.type
_entity.pdbx_description
1 polymer ?
#
loop_
_entity_poly.entity_id
_entity_poly.type
_entity_poly.pdbx_seq_one_letter_code
_entity_poly.pdbx_strand_id
1 'polypeptide(L)'
;MLRFNVLLIFLFSFCSVFAQSRQELERQKIQNEKDILYTNELIAKTEKNKKDSYSKLLLINSKIRNREKIITDINNEIQIIEYKITDQQELISNLEKDYEELKQEYAKIITNYYKNRNKYSRMMFILASENVNVAFKRIKYLQQYSNYRTLQAKQLLQTKLEIEKQLSELKTLHSDKENLLSEHRTETDELKREKSDQNVMIKQLDKQKTELKKKLDEQVQLANKLQKEIEKVIAEELKKSKKADMKVFQLTPEEKKLADNFISNKSKLPWPTERGVITGFFGENPHPVLKGVFIRNDGIDISTTEDSYIRSVFDGDVTRVFVIPGAHKTVIIRHGNYLSVYSNLSEVFVKQGDKVKTKQTIGKIFTDREDGNKSVLQFQIWKENQKLNPQDWLARIKN
;
A
#
# COMPACT_ATOMS: atom_id res chain seq x y z
N MET A 1 -2.82 -13.08 -40.23
CA MET A 1 -1.95 -12.01 -39.66
C MET A 1 -2.68 -11.03 -38.72
N LEU A 2 -3.95 -10.63 -38.96
CA LEU A 2 -4.65 -9.65 -38.11
C LEU A 2 -5.03 -10.19 -36.70
N ARG A 3 -5.32 -11.49 -36.57
CA ARG A 3 -5.72 -12.10 -35.28
C ARG A 3 -4.54 -12.25 -34.31
N PHE A 4 -3.31 -12.37 -34.79
CA PHE A 4 -2.10 -12.50 -33.96
C PHE A 4 -1.70 -11.17 -33.30
N ASN A 5 -1.90 -10.03 -33.99
CA ASN A 5 -1.58 -8.71 -33.44
C ASN A 5 -2.54 -8.25 -32.34
N VAL A 6 -3.81 -8.66 -32.38
CA VAL A 6 -4.81 -8.29 -31.36
C VAL A 6 -4.57 -9.07 -30.05
N LEU A 7 -4.15 -10.32 -30.15
CA LEU A 7 -3.82 -11.15 -28.96
C LEU A 7 -2.57 -10.60 -28.25
N LEU A 8 -1.57 -10.14 -29.00
CA LEU A 8 -0.33 -9.58 -28.44
C LEU A 8 -0.56 -8.26 -27.69
N ILE A 9 -1.48 -7.42 -28.19
CA ILE A 9 -1.84 -6.14 -27.53
C ILE A 9 -2.64 -6.40 -26.22
N PHE A 10 -3.49 -7.43 -26.18
CA PHE A 10 -4.25 -7.77 -24.97
C PHE A 10 -3.35 -8.40 -23.90
N LEU A 11 -2.34 -9.19 -24.25
CA LEU A 11 -1.35 -9.74 -23.31
C LEU A 11 -0.47 -8.65 -22.68
N PHE A 12 -0.10 -7.62 -23.45
CA PHE A 12 0.74 -6.52 -22.94
C PHE A 12 -0.02 -5.61 -21.96
N SER A 13 -1.34 -5.43 -22.15
CA SER A 13 -2.18 -4.64 -21.24
C SER A 13 -2.44 -5.33 -19.90
N PHE A 14 -2.52 -6.67 -19.88
CA PHE A 14 -2.76 -7.44 -18.66
C PHE A 14 -1.51 -7.53 -17.77
N CYS A 15 -0.33 -7.62 -18.38
CA CYS A 15 0.95 -7.69 -17.66
C CYS A 15 1.25 -6.40 -16.85
N SER A 16 0.81 -5.24 -17.34
CA SER A 16 1.05 -3.95 -16.66
C SER A 16 0.22 -3.77 -15.39
N VAL A 17 -0.98 -4.31 -15.30
CA VAL A 17 -1.84 -4.22 -14.10
C VAL A 17 -1.30 -5.08 -12.96
N PHE A 18 -0.81 -6.28 -13.24
CA PHE A 18 -0.23 -7.17 -12.23
C PHE A 18 1.14 -6.70 -11.72
N ALA A 19 1.95 -6.08 -12.59
CA ALA A 19 3.24 -5.51 -12.19
C ALA A 19 3.05 -4.31 -11.23
N GLN A 20 2.03 -3.47 -11.46
CA GLN A 20 1.67 -2.38 -10.56
C GLN A 20 1.16 -2.89 -9.20
N SER A 21 0.40 -4.00 -9.18
CA SER A 21 -0.08 -4.60 -7.93
C SER A 21 1.06 -5.14 -7.07
N ARG A 22 2.03 -5.88 -7.63
CA ARG A 22 3.19 -6.41 -6.90
C ARG A 22 4.07 -5.29 -6.34
N GLN A 23 4.35 -4.26 -7.14
CA GLN A 23 5.13 -3.11 -6.70
C GLN A 23 4.48 -2.34 -5.56
N GLU A 24 3.16 -2.24 -5.55
CA GLU A 24 2.42 -1.58 -4.47
C GLU A 24 2.46 -2.40 -3.17
N LEU A 25 2.29 -3.72 -3.24
CA LEU A 25 2.41 -4.62 -2.08
C LEU A 25 3.83 -4.57 -1.47
N GLU A 26 4.86 -4.62 -2.29
CA GLU A 26 6.25 -4.53 -1.85
C GLU A 26 6.54 -3.19 -1.16
N ARG A 27 6.03 -2.08 -1.68
CA ARG A 27 6.13 -0.76 -1.03
C ARG A 27 5.42 -0.73 0.32
N GLN A 28 4.22 -1.31 0.41
CA GLN A 28 3.45 -1.36 1.66
C GLN A 28 4.18 -2.20 2.72
N LYS A 29 4.79 -3.31 2.31
CA LYS A 29 5.61 -4.16 3.16
C LYS A 29 6.82 -3.39 3.73
N ILE A 30 7.63 -2.77 2.87
CA ILE A 30 8.79 -1.95 3.29
C ILE A 30 8.35 -0.85 4.27
N GLN A 31 7.18 -0.25 4.05
CA GLN A 31 6.66 0.77 4.96
C GLN A 31 6.27 0.17 6.32
N ASN A 32 5.56 -0.95 6.34
CA ASN A 32 5.19 -1.62 7.58
C ASN A 32 6.43 -2.09 8.37
N GLU A 33 7.49 -2.55 7.69
CA GLU A 33 8.79 -2.87 8.31
C GLU A 33 9.44 -1.65 8.97
N LYS A 34 9.47 -0.50 8.28
CA LYS A 34 9.96 0.77 8.84
C LYS A 34 9.16 1.20 10.06
N ASP A 35 7.83 1.04 10.02
CA ASP A 35 6.95 1.34 11.14
C ASP A 35 7.22 0.41 12.34
N ILE A 36 7.52 -0.85 12.09
CA ILE A 36 7.94 -1.82 13.13
C ILE A 36 9.27 -1.39 13.76
N LEU A 37 10.27 -1.03 12.93
CA LEU A 37 11.57 -0.56 13.43
C LEU A 37 11.42 0.70 14.30
N TYR A 38 10.62 1.67 13.85
CA TYR A 38 10.35 2.87 14.63
C TYR A 38 9.57 2.57 15.91
N THR A 39 8.62 1.64 15.86
CA THR A 39 7.90 1.18 17.06
C THR A 39 8.84 0.52 18.07
N ASN A 40 9.82 -0.26 17.62
CA ASN A 40 10.85 -0.82 18.49
C ASN A 40 11.71 0.27 19.15
N GLU A 41 12.07 1.33 18.41
CA GLU A 41 12.79 2.49 18.96
C GLU A 41 11.97 3.18 20.07
N LEU A 42 10.68 3.39 19.86
CA LEU A 42 9.78 3.96 20.87
C LEU A 42 9.65 3.05 22.08
N ILE A 43 9.52 1.73 21.90
CA ILE A 43 9.47 0.76 23.00
C ILE A 43 10.75 0.84 23.82
N ALA A 44 11.93 0.85 23.20
CA ALA A 44 13.21 0.92 23.88
C ALA A 44 13.38 2.22 24.68
N LYS A 45 12.87 3.35 24.18
CA LYS A 45 12.84 4.63 24.92
C LYS A 45 11.91 4.59 26.13
N THR A 46 10.77 3.91 26.00
CA THR A 46 9.78 3.74 27.07
C THR A 46 10.26 2.76 28.16
N GLU A 47 11.16 1.82 27.83
CA GLU A 47 11.71 0.85 28.81
C GLU A 47 12.52 1.46 29.95
N LYS A 48 13.08 2.66 29.78
CA LYS A 48 13.83 3.35 30.82
C LYS A 48 12.96 3.75 32.02
N ASN A 49 11.64 3.76 31.87
CA ASN A 49 10.69 4.10 32.92
C ASN A 49 9.77 2.90 33.26
N LYS A 50 10.00 2.28 34.41
CA LYS A 50 9.25 1.08 34.90
C LYS A 50 7.71 1.26 35.06
N LYS A 51 7.17 2.46 34.91
CA LYS A 51 5.74 2.79 35.17
C LYS A 51 4.83 2.68 33.95
N ASP A 52 5.34 2.60 32.72
CA ASP A 52 4.50 2.77 31.52
C ASP A 52 4.24 1.46 30.76
N SER A 53 3.68 0.49 31.46
CA SER A 53 3.28 -0.78 30.85
C SER A 53 2.11 -0.61 29.85
N TYR A 54 1.28 0.42 30.00
CA TYR A 54 0.12 0.64 29.12
C TYR A 54 0.53 1.23 27.77
N SER A 55 1.36 2.27 27.75
CA SER A 55 1.88 2.85 26.49
C SER A 55 2.70 1.83 25.72
N LYS A 56 3.49 1.02 26.40
CA LYS A 56 4.23 -0.09 25.78
C LYS A 56 3.27 -1.12 25.15
N LEU A 57 2.16 -1.45 25.80
CA LEU A 57 1.14 -2.34 25.24
C LEU A 57 0.51 -1.75 23.96
N LEU A 58 0.22 -0.45 23.92
CA LEU A 58 -0.31 0.21 22.73
C LEU A 58 0.67 0.15 21.55
N LEU A 59 1.97 0.34 21.83
CA LEU A 59 3.02 0.20 20.81
C LEU A 59 3.16 -1.24 20.31
N ILE A 60 3.13 -2.24 21.20
CA ILE A 60 3.12 -3.67 20.83
C ILE A 60 1.91 -3.99 19.96
N ASN A 61 0.72 -3.48 20.32
CA ASN A 61 -0.50 -3.67 19.51
C ASN A 61 -0.35 -3.07 18.09
N SER A 62 0.26 -1.89 17.98
CA SER A 62 0.53 -1.29 16.67
C SER A 62 1.53 -2.13 15.87
N LYS A 63 2.58 -2.63 16.50
CA LYS A 63 3.56 -3.52 15.89
C LYS A 63 2.92 -4.81 15.36
N ILE A 64 2.09 -5.47 16.17
CA ILE A 64 1.32 -6.67 15.78
C ILE A 64 0.46 -6.38 14.55
N ARG A 65 -0.27 -5.27 14.52
CA ARG A 65 -1.11 -4.91 13.36
C ARG A 65 -0.31 -4.70 12.07
N ASN A 66 0.86 -4.07 12.18
CA ASN A 66 1.72 -3.86 11.01
C ASN A 66 2.26 -5.20 10.50
N ARG A 67 2.62 -6.12 11.39
CA ARG A 67 3.07 -7.46 11.02
C ARG A 67 1.95 -8.31 10.41
N GLU A 68 0.73 -8.23 10.93
CA GLU A 68 -0.44 -8.89 10.34
C GLU A 68 -0.73 -8.38 8.91
N LYS A 69 -0.49 -7.10 8.64
CA LYS A 69 -0.57 -6.56 7.27
C LYS A 69 0.52 -7.13 6.37
N ILE A 70 1.78 -7.17 6.84
CA ILE A 70 2.89 -7.77 6.06
C ILE A 70 2.54 -9.22 5.68
N ILE A 71 2.07 -10.03 6.62
CA ILE A 71 1.67 -11.41 6.36
C ILE A 71 0.53 -11.48 5.33
N THR A 72 -0.44 -10.57 5.41
CA THR A 72 -1.53 -10.48 4.43
C THR A 72 -1.01 -10.13 3.03
N ASP A 73 -0.09 -9.17 2.94
CA ASP A 73 0.51 -8.72 1.70
C ASP A 73 1.35 -9.84 1.05
N ILE A 74 2.14 -10.58 1.85
CA ILE A 74 2.90 -11.76 1.39
C ILE A 74 1.95 -12.84 0.85
N ASN A 75 0.84 -13.13 1.55
CA ASN A 75 -0.15 -14.10 1.08
C ASN A 75 -0.78 -13.70 -0.26
N ASN A 76 -1.10 -12.42 -0.43
CA ASN A 76 -1.62 -11.91 -1.70
C ASN A 76 -0.58 -12.02 -2.83
N GLU A 77 0.70 -11.78 -2.52
CA GLU A 77 1.80 -11.92 -3.47
C GLU A 77 2.01 -13.38 -3.90
N ILE A 78 1.95 -14.31 -2.94
CA ILE A 78 2.00 -15.76 -3.21
C ILE A 78 0.87 -16.17 -4.16
N GLN A 79 -0.37 -15.72 -3.92
CA GLN A 79 -1.51 -16.02 -4.79
C GLN A 79 -1.31 -15.50 -6.22
N ILE A 80 -0.76 -14.28 -6.37
CA ILE A 80 -0.43 -13.71 -7.68
C ILE A 80 0.61 -14.56 -8.41
N ILE A 81 1.65 -15.01 -7.70
CA ILE A 81 2.70 -15.85 -8.28
C ILE A 81 2.16 -17.24 -8.64
N GLU A 82 1.30 -17.83 -7.81
CA GLU A 82 0.66 -19.13 -8.11
C GLU A 82 -0.18 -19.07 -9.39
N TYR A 83 -0.95 -18.00 -9.56
CA TYR A 83 -1.69 -17.79 -10.79
C TYR A 83 -0.75 -17.70 -12.02
N LYS A 84 0.34 -16.93 -11.90
CA LYS A 84 1.34 -16.81 -12.98
C LYS A 84 2.02 -18.15 -13.30
N ILE A 85 2.32 -18.93 -12.29
CA ILE A 85 2.90 -20.28 -12.48
C ILE A 85 1.95 -21.16 -13.28
N THR A 86 0.65 -21.15 -12.95
CA THR A 86 -0.36 -21.93 -13.65
C THR A 86 -0.50 -21.50 -15.11
N ASP A 87 -0.61 -20.20 -15.36
CA ASP A 87 -0.69 -19.61 -16.71
C ASP A 87 0.55 -19.94 -17.55
N GLN A 88 1.73 -19.82 -16.93
CA GLN A 88 3.01 -20.15 -17.58
C GLN A 88 3.13 -21.63 -17.93
N GLN A 89 2.66 -22.53 -17.04
CA GLN A 89 2.65 -23.97 -17.29
C GLN A 89 1.73 -24.33 -18.45
N GLU A 90 0.55 -23.70 -18.54
CA GLU A 90 -0.36 -23.89 -19.66
C GLU A 90 0.25 -23.41 -20.97
N LEU A 91 0.89 -22.23 -20.96
CA LEU A 91 1.60 -21.70 -22.13
C LEU A 91 2.69 -22.65 -22.62
N ILE A 92 3.53 -23.16 -21.71
CA ILE A 92 4.59 -24.11 -22.03
C ILE A 92 4.00 -25.38 -22.65
N SER A 93 2.95 -25.94 -22.04
CA SER A 93 2.27 -27.14 -22.56
C SER A 93 1.75 -26.95 -23.99
N ASN A 94 1.17 -25.80 -24.28
CA ASN A 94 0.68 -25.47 -25.62
C ASN A 94 1.85 -25.33 -26.63
N LEU A 95 2.93 -24.64 -26.23
CA LEU A 95 4.13 -24.49 -27.06
C LEU A 95 4.82 -25.85 -27.33
N GLU A 96 4.88 -26.73 -26.35
CA GLU A 96 5.43 -28.08 -26.52
C GLU A 96 4.62 -28.92 -27.50
N LYS A 97 3.30 -28.81 -27.45
CA LYS A 97 2.39 -29.44 -28.40
C LYS A 97 2.62 -28.93 -29.83
N ASP A 98 2.64 -27.62 -30.00
CA ASP A 98 2.92 -27.00 -31.31
C ASP A 98 4.30 -27.39 -31.83
N TYR A 99 5.29 -27.46 -30.95
CA TYR A 99 6.65 -27.90 -31.30
C TYR A 99 6.66 -29.36 -31.82
N GLU A 100 5.99 -30.28 -31.16
CA GLU A 100 5.93 -31.66 -31.59
C GLU A 100 5.15 -31.82 -32.91
N GLU A 101 4.07 -31.06 -33.13
CA GLU A 101 3.37 -31.04 -34.42
C GLU A 101 4.28 -30.53 -35.55
N LEU A 102 4.96 -29.40 -35.37
CA LEU A 102 5.92 -28.84 -36.32
C LEU A 102 7.07 -29.80 -36.60
N LYS A 103 7.60 -30.47 -35.59
CA LYS A 103 8.68 -31.46 -35.67
C LYS A 103 8.27 -32.68 -36.52
N GLN A 104 7.04 -33.17 -36.32
CA GLN A 104 6.50 -34.28 -37.11
C GLN A 104 6.31 -33.89 -38.59
N GLU A 105 5.78 -32.70 -38.86
CA GLU A 105 5.66 -32.18 -40.21
C GLU A 105 7.04 -32.03 -40.87
N TYR A 106 7.97 -31.44 -40.18
CA TYR A 106 9.35 -31.28 -40.69
C TYR A 106 10.04 -32.61 -40.95
N ALA A 107 9.84 -33.59 -40.07
CA ALA A 107 10.38 -34.94 -40.24
C ALA A 107 9.85 -35.64 -41.52
N LYS A 108 8.54 -35.47 -41.80
CA LYS A 108 7.94 -35.98 -43.07
C LYS A 108 8.60 -35.31 -44.28
N ILE A 109 8.79 -33.99 -44.23
CA ILE A 109 9.44 -33.25 -45.30
C ILE A 109 10.88 -33.72 -45.52
N ILE A 110 11.66 -33.88 -44.47
CA ILE A 110 13.06 -34.33 -44.54
C ILE A 110 13.14 -35.79 -45.08
N THR A 111 12.26 -36.67 -44.63
CA THR A 111 12.18 -38.03 -45.11
C THR A 111 11.87 -38.09 -46.59
N ASN A 112 10.88 -37.33 -47.06
CA ASN A 112 10.55 -37.23 -48.48
C ASN A 112 11.69 -36.65 -49.32
N TYR A 113 12.38 -35.62 -48.79
CA TYR A 113 13.55 -35.04 -49.43
C TYR A 113 14.70 -36.09 -49.54
N TYR A 114 14.96 -36.84 -48.50
CA TYR A 114 16.02 -37.86 -48.50
C TYR A 114 15.74 -38.98 -49.53
N LYS A 115 14.50 -39.47 -49.61
CA LYS A 115 14.07 -40.46 -50.59
C LYS A 115 14.25 -39.95 -52.04
N ASN A 116 14.05 -38.63 -52.27
CA ASN A 116 14.09 -38.03 -53.59
C ASN A 116 15.36 -37.16 -53.83
N ARG A 117 16.44 -37.39 -53.08
CA ARG A 117 17.63 -36.50 -53.09
C ARG A 117 18.49 -36.66 -54.35
N ASN A 118 18.22 -37.66 -55.23
CA ASN A 118 19.03 -37.90 -56.40
C ASN A 118 19.01 -36.66 -57.34
N LYS A 119 20.21 -36.09 -57.60
CA LYS A 119 20.41 -34.93 -58.49
C LYS A 119 19.81 -35.13 -59.87
N TYR A 120 19.90 -36.32 -60.39
CA TYR A 120 19.33 -36.69 -61.69
C TYR A 120 17.80 -36.64 -61.69
N SER A 121 17.15 -37.05 -60.60
CA SER A 121 15.70 -37.02 -60.49
C SER A 121 15.13 -35.60 -60.57
N ARG A 122 15.80 -34.59 -59.96
CA ARG A 122 15.34 -33.17 -60.03
C ARG A 122 15.57 -32.56 -61.42
N MET A 123 16.72 -32.88 -62.06
CA MET A 123 16.97 -32.43 -63.43
C MET A 123 16.01 -33.08 -64.41
N MET A 124 15.78 -34.38 -64.27
CA MET A 124 14.79 -35.10 -65.07
C MET A 124 13.38 -34.58 -64.87
N PHE A 125 13.00 -34.20 -63.65
CA PHE A 125 11.68 -33.60 -63.34
C PHE A 125 11.51 -32.26 -64.08
N ILE A 126 12.57 -31.44 -64.23
CA ILE A 126 12.52 -30.18 -64.99
C ILE A 126 12.55 -30.46 -66.48
N LEU A 127 13.47 -31.35 -66.97
CA LEU A 127 13.67 -31.64 -68.40
C LEU A 127 12.54 -32.45 -69.03
N ALA A 128 11.82 -33.26 -68.27
CA ALA A 128 10.63 -34.01 -68.69
C ALA A 128 9.37 -33.11 -68.83
N SER A 129 9.54 -31.80 -69.02
CA SER A 129 8.45 -30.87 -69.22
C SER A 129 8.07 -30.78 -70.69
N GLU A 130 6.77 -30.75 -70.99
CA GLU A 130 6.22 -30.66 -72.31
C GLU A 130 6.57 -29.35 -73.03
N ASN A 131 6.81 -28.30 -72.31
CA ASN A 131 7.18 -26.98 -72.82
C ASN A 131 7.92 -26.12 -71.76
N VAL A 132 8.54 -25.04 -72.24
CA VAL A 132 9.33 -24.11 -71.40
C VAL A 132 8.53 -23.51 -70.24
N ASN A 133 7.24 -23.18 -70.45
CA ASN A 133 6.40 -22.62 -69.40
C ASN A 133 6.20 -23.63 -68.26
N VAL A 134 6.00 -24.90 -68.55
CA VAL A 134 5.89 -25.98 -67.55
C VAL A 134 7.23 -26.19 -66.84
N ALA A 135 8.34 -26.13 -67.53
CA ALA A 135 9.68 -26.22 -66.92
C ALA A 135 9.88 -25.05 -65.91
N PHE A 136 9.52 -23.84 -66.30
CA PHE A 136 9.63 -22.69 -65.42
C PHE A 136 8.73 -22.81 -64.18
N LYS A 137 7.49 -23.27 -64.30
CA LYS A 137 6.59 -23.57 -63.15
C LYS A 137 7.22 -24.62 -62.24
N ARG A 138 7.82 -25.69 -62.72
CA ARG A 138 8.49 -26.71 -61.92
C ARG A 138 9.69 -26.16 -61.14
N ILE A 139 10.50 -25.27 -61.76
CA ILE A 139 11.60 -24.56 -61.09
C ILE A 139 11.05 -23.70 -59.96
N LYS A 140 10.00 -22.92 -60.20
CA LYS A 140 9.36 -22.08 -59.17
C LYS A 140 8.79 -22.91 -58.03
N TYR A 141 8.18 -24.05 -58.34
CA TYR A 141 7.71 -24.99 -57.32
C TYR A 141 8.84 -25.50 -56.41
N LEU A 142 9.97 -25.92 -57.01
CA LEU A 142 11.14 -26.38 -56.24
C LEU A 142 11.74 -25.27 -55.38
N GLN A 143 11.76 -24.02 -55.88
CA GLN A 143 12.18 -22.86 -55.08
C GLN A 143 11.23 -22.60 -53.88
N GLN A 144 9.93 -22.59 -54.13
CA GLN A 144 8.90 -22.42 -53.07
C GLN A 144 9.01 -23.53 -52.04
N TYR A 145 9.16 -24.79 -52.45
CA TYR A 145 9.34 -25.90 -51.55
C TYR A 145 10.63 -25.79 -50.70
N SER A 146 11.74 -25.34 -51.29
CA SER A 146 12.98 -25.06 -50.54
C SER A 146 12.80 -23.95 -49.53
N ASN A 147 12.15 -22.85 -49.91
CA ASN A 147 11.87 -21.74 -49.03
C ASN A 147 10.94 -22.15 -47.87
N TYR A 148 9.92 -22.97 -48.17
CA TYR A 148 8.99 -23.48 -47.14
C TYR A 148 9.73 -24.35 -46.12
N ARG A 149 10.63 -25.22 -46.53
CA ARG A 149 11.47 -26.02 -45.62
C ARG A 149 12.34 -25.16 -44.70
N THR A 150 12.97 -24.10 -45.27
CA THR A 150 13.80 -23.19 -44.50
C THR A 150 12.97 -22.44 -43.49
N LEU A 151 11.75 -22.00 -43.86
CA LEU A 151 10.82 -21.33 -42.96
C LEU A 151 10.39 -22.26 -41.79
N GLN A 152 10.01 -23.50 -42.08
CA GLN A 152 9.65 -24.47 -41.06
C GLN A 152 10.80 -24.80 -40.09
N ALA A 153 12.02 -25.00 -40.62
CA ALA A 153 13.19 -25.18 -39.76
C ALA A 153 13.44 -23.98 -38.84
N LYS A 154 13.25 -22.78 -39.37
CA LYS A 154 13.37 -21.55 -38.58
C LYS A 154 12.27 -21.45 -37.49
N GLN A 155 11.03 -21.77 -37.86
CA GLN A 155 9.91 -21.78 -36.88
C GLN A 155 10.17 -22.79 -35.76
N LEU A 156 10.60 -24.00 -36.09
CA LEU A 156 10.91 -25.06 -35.13
C LEU A 156 12.01 -24.61 -34.16
N LEU A 157 13.07 -23.97 -34.64
CA LEU A 157 14.11 -23.40 -33.80
C LEU A 157 13.59 -22.27 -32.90
N GLN A 158 12.78 -21.39 -33.46
CA GLN A 158 12.19 -20.27 -32.69
C GLN A 158 11.27 -20.78 -31.58
N THR A 159 10.39 -21.75 -31.86
CA THR A 159 9.51 -22.34 -30.84
C THR A 159 10.32 -23.04 -29.74
N LYS A 160 11.39 -23.75 -30.11
CA LYS A 160 12.29 -24.34 -29.12
C LYS A 160 12.93 -23.32 -28.20
N LEU A 161 13.47 -22.24 -28.75
CA LEU A 161 14.06 -21.14 -27.96
C LEU A 161 13.03 -20.46 -27.05
N GLU A 162 11.79 -20.32 -27.53
CA GLU A 162 10.72 -19.75 -26.72
C GLU A 162 10.37 -20.67 -25.55
N ILE A 163 10.27 -21.98 -25.75
CA ILE A 163 10.06 -22.96 -24.67
C ILE A 163 11.19 -22.88 -23.64
N GLU A 164 12.46 -22.86 -24.06
CA GLU A 164 13.60 -22.72 -23.15
C GLU A 164 13.54 -21.44 -22.31
N LYS A 165 13.14 -20.34 -22.94
CA LYS A 165 12.94 -19.06 -22.26
C LYS A 165 11.80 -19.14 -21.22
N GLN A 166 10.64 -19.69 -21.61
CA GLN A 166 9.48 -19.82 -20.72
C GLN A 166 9.77 -20.77 -19.53
N LEU A 167 10.53 -21.84 -19.74
CA LEU A 167 10.99 -22.72 -18.66
C LEU A 167 11.92 -21.99 -17.68
N SER A 168 12.80 -21.12 -18.18
CA SER A 168 13.65 -20.28 -17.32
C SER A 168 12.83 -19.29 -16.48
N GLU A 169 11.83 -18.65 -17.08
CA GLU A 169 10.91 -17.75 -16.37
C GLU A 169 10.10 -18.51 -15.31
N LEU A 170 9.58 -19.68 -15.62
CA LEU A 170 8.88 -20.56 -14.67
C LEU A 170 9.77 -20.92 -13.46
N LYS A 171 11.04 -21.25 -13.70
CA LYS A 171 12.00 -21.54 -12.62
C LYS A 171 12.20 -20.33 -11.71
N THR A 172 12.24 -19.12 -12.27
CA THR A 172 12.35 -17.87 -11.49
C THR A 172 11.12 -17.67 -10.62
N LEU A 173 9.92 -17.87 -11.17
CA LEU A 173 8.66 -17.76 -10.40
C LEU A 173 8.60 -18.76 -9.24
N HIS A 174 9.07 -19.99 -9.43
CA HIS A 174 9.17 -20.97 -8.34
C HIS A 174 10.15 -20.52 -7.26
N SER A 175 11.31 -19.98 -7.62
CA SER A 175 12.28 -19.45 -6.67
C SER A 175 11.71 -18.26 -5.87
N ASP A 176 11.02 -17.35 -6.54
CA ASP A 176 10.33 -16.20 -5.89
C ASP A 176 9.29 -16.70 -4.88
N LYS A 177 8.50 -17.71 -5.26
CA LYS A 177 7.49 -18.31 -4.35
C LYS A 177 8.14 -18.92 -3.11
N GLU A 178 9.22 -19.67 -3.26
CA GLU A 178 9.94 -20.27 -2.12
C GLU A 178 10.50 -19.21 -1.19
N ASN A 179 11.04 -18.11 -1.72
CA ASN A 179 11.52 -16.99 -0.93
C ASN A 179 10.38 -16.35 -0.11
N LEU A 180 9.23 -16.11 -0.73
CA LEU A 180 8.04 -15.56 -0.05
C LEU A 180 7.49 -16.51 1.03
N LEU A 181 7.49 -17.83 0.77
CA LEU A 181 7.09 -18.81 1.78
C LEU A 181 8.04 -18.83 2.99
N SER A 182 9.34 -18.70 2.75
CA SER A 182 10.33 -18.58 3.83
C SER A 182 10.10 -17.31 4.66
N GLU A 183 9.86 -16.20 4.00
CA GLU A 183 9.56 -14.94 4.64
C GLU A 183 8.25 -15.00 5.44
N HIS A 184 7.19 -15.55 4.87
CA HIS A 184 5.91 -15.77 5.56
C HIS A 184 6.09 -16.54 6.88
N ARG A 185 6.93 -17.59 6.87
CA ARG A 185 7.25 -18.35 8.08
C ARG A 185 7.92 -17.46 9.13
N THR A 186 8.92 -16.71 8.73
CA THR A 186 9.65 -15.78 9.62
C THR A 186 8.71 -14.77 10.25
N GLU A 187 7.88 -14.10 9.45
CA GLU A 187 6.92 -13.11 9.91
C GLU A 187 5.86 -13.73 10.86
N THR A 188 5.42 -14.95 10.56
CA THR A 188 4.46 -15.66 11.41
C THR A 188 5.08 -16.03 12.77
N ASP A 189 6.33 -16.42 12.83
CA ASP A 189 7.00 -16.77 14.08
C ASP A 189 7.27 -15.53 14.94
N GLU A 190 7.65 -14.40 14.31
CA GLU A 190 7.78 -13.12 14.99
C GLU A 190 6.42 -12.64 15.53
N LEU A 191 5.33 -12.80 14.76
CA LEU A 191 3.98 -12.49 15.22
C LEU A 191 3.59 -13.29 16.47
N LYS A 192 3.93 -14.58 16.52
CA LYS A 192 3.69 -15.42 17.69
C LYS A 192 4.43 -14.91 18.93
N ARG A 193 5.70 -14.49 18.76
CA ARG A 193 6.50 -13.90 19.86
C ARG A 193 5.87 -12.61 20.34
N GLU A 194 5.51 -11.70 19.46
CA GLU A 194 4.87 -10.42 19.81
C GLU A 194 3.53 -10.60 20.52
N LYS A 195 2.71 -11.58 20.09
CA LYS A 195 1.45 -11.94 20.78
C LYS A 195 1.71 -12.55 22.16
N SER A 196 2.80 -13.29 22.34
CA SER A 196 3.21 -13.79 23.65
C SER A 196 3.59 -12.65 24.59
N ASP A 197 4.41 -11.70 24.11
CA ASP A 197 4.81 -10.52 24.89
C ASP A 197 3.62 -9.65 25.24
N GLN A 198 2.68 -9.46 24.31
CA GLN A 198 1.40 -8.78 24.54
C GLN A 198 0.63 -9.44 25.69
N ASN A 199 0.50 -10.78 25.67
CA ASN A 199 -0.23 -11.51 26.70
C ASN A 199 0.43 -11.39 28.09
N VAL A 200 1.76 -11.42 28.16
CA VAL A 200 2.50 -11.20 29.41
C VAL A 200 2.21 -9.79 29.94
N MET A 201 2.25 -8.78 29.07
CA MET A 201 1.97 -7.39 29.43
C MET A 201 0.53 -7.20 29.91
N ILE A 202 -0.45 -7.80 29.22
CA ILE A 202 -1.87 -7.75 29.63
C ILE A 202 -2.04 -8.35 31.03
N LYS A 203 -1.41 -9.50 31.34
CA LYS A 203 -1.47 -10.14 32.67
C LYS A 203 -0.85 -9.25 33.75
N GLN A 204 0.22 -8.52 33.45
CA GLN A 204 0.83 -7.57 34.38
C GLN A 204 -0.09 -6.37 34.65
N LEU A 205 -0.72 -5.83 33.64
CA LEU A 205 -1.64 -4.70 33.73
C LEU A 205 -2.98 -5.09 34.38
N ASP A 206 -3.45 -6.33 34.22
CA ASP A 206 -4.68 -6.80 34.85
C ASP A 206 -4.57 -6.80 36.39
N LYS A 207 -3.35 -6.97 36.92
CA LYS A 207 -3.07 -6.82 38.37
C LYS A 207 -3.27 -5.41 38.89
N GLN A 208 -3.19 -4.38 37.99
CA GLN A 208 -3.37 -2.96 38.29
C GLN A 208 -4.73 -2.43 37.83
N LYS A 209 -5.69 -3.31 37.59
CA LYS A 209 -6.98 -3.02 36.96
C LYS A 209 -7.76 -1.86 37.61
N THR A 210 -7.75 -1.76 38.93
CA THR A 210 -8.47 -0.71 39.66
C THR A 210 -7.87 0.66 39.41
N GLU A 211 -6.54 0.76 39.42
CA GLU A 211 -5.82 2.02 39.13
C GLU A 211 -5.97 2.42 37.67
N LEU A 212 -5.85 1.47 36.73
CA LEU A 212 -6.09 1.68 35.31
C LEU A 212 -7.51 2.18 35.03
N LYS A 213 -8.52 1.62 35.69
CA LYS A 213 -9.91 2.05 35.54
C LYS A 213 -10.09 3.49 36.01
N LYS A 214 -9.51 3.89 37.15
CA LYS A 214 -9.56 5.26 37.64
C LYS A 214 -8.89 6.23 36.66
N LYS A 215 -7.69 5.92 36.19
CA LYS A 215 -6.98 6.72 35.19
C LYS A 215 -7.77 6.85 33.87
N LEU A 216 -8.40 5.76 33.42
CA LEU A 216 -9.25 5.77 32.24
C LEU A 216 -10.46 6.71 32.41
N ASP A 217 -11.16 6.63 33.56
CA ASP A 217 -12.31 7.49 33.84
C ASP A 217 -11.91 8.98 33.84
N GLU A 218 -10.76 9.33 34.41
CA GLU A 218 -10.19 10.68 34.40
C GLU A 218 -9.85 11.13 32.96
N GLN A 219 -9.21 10.28 32.16
CA GLN A 219 -8.87 10.57 30.76
C GLN A 219 -10.12 10.73 29.90
N VAL A 220 -11.13 9.87 30.07
CA VAL A 220 -12.41 9.96 29.33
C VAL A 220 -13.14 11.27 29.66
N GLN A 221 -13.16 11.68 30.96
CA GLN A 221 -13.76 12.96 31.33
C GLN A 221 -13.02 14.14 30.68
N LEU A 222 -11.68 14.10 30.66
CA LEU A 222 -10.87 15.16 30.04
C LEU A 222 -11.06 15.20 28.52
N ALA A 223 -11.06 14.02 27.87
CA ALA A 223 -11.31 13.89 26.43
C ALA A 223 -12.71 14.40 26.05
N ASN A 224 -13.73 14.09 26.85
CA ASN A 224 -15.09 14.60 26.63
C ASN A 224 -15.19 16.13 26.78
N LYS A 225 -14.47 16.72 27.75
CA LYS A 225 -14.38 18.17 27.88
C LYS A 225 -13.71 18.81 26.66
N LEU A 226 -12.57 18.26 26.26
CA LEU A 226 -11.84 18.70 25.07
C LEU A 226 -12.72 18.62 23.83
N GLN A 227 -13.38 17.49 23.64
CA GLN A 227 -14.24 17.26 22.49
C GLN A 227 -15.41 18.26 22.42
N LYS A 228 -16.09 18.54 23.56
CA LYS A 228 -17.14 19.56 23.63
C LYS A 228 -16.65 20.94 23.26
N GLU A 229 -15.46 21.34 23.72
CA GLU A 229 -14.88 22.65 23.35
C GLU A 229 -14.48 22.70 21.87
N ILE A 230 -13.94 21.61 21.31
CA ILE A 230 -13.68 21.51 19.87
C ILE A 230 -14.99 21.67 19.08
N GLU A 231 -16.03 20.93 19.43
CA GLU A 231 -17.35 21.03 18.79
C GLU A 231 -17.95 22.41 18.89
N LYS A 232 -17.84 23.09 20.07
CA LYS A 232 -18.30 24.46 20.29
C LYS A 232 -17.54 25.44 19.37
N VAL A 233 -16.22 25.35 19.32
CA VAL A 233 -15.39 26.19 18.46
C VAL A 233 -15.74 25.99 16.98
N ILE A 234 -15.90 24.76 16.54
CA ILE A 234 -16.31 24.42 15.17
C ILE A 234 -17.70 25.00 14.87
N ALA A 235 -18.66 24.84 15.79
CA ALA A 235 -20.01 25.37 15.63
C ALA A 235 -20.02 26.93 15.59
N GLU A 236 -19.19 27.62 16.40
CA GLU A 236 -19.03 29.07 16.36
C GLU A 236 -18.45 29.54 15.01
N GLU A 237 -17.43 28.84 14.50
CA GLU A 237 -16.84 29.16 13.19
C GLU A 237 -17.82 28.95 12.04
N LEU A 238 -18.61 27.89 12.09
CA LEU A 238 -19.68 27.64 11.11
C LEU A 238 -20.78 28.69 11.18
N LYS A 239 -21.10 29.21 12.38
CA LYS A 239 -22.06 30.32 12.55
C LYS A 239 -21.52 31.65 12.03
N LYS A 240 -20.23 31.96 12.21
CA LYS A 240 -19.59 33.15 11.66
C LYS A 240 -19.61 33.13 10.13
N SER A 241 -19.32 31.99 9.51
CA SER A 241 -19.41 31.86 8.06
C SER A 241 -20.85 31.88 7.50
N LYS A 242 -21.88 31.63 8.35
CA LYS A 242 -23.32 31.78 8.00
C LYS A 242 -23.86 33.17 8.17
N LYS A 243 -23.23 34.06 8.96
CA LYS A 243 -23.71 35.44 9.22
C LYS A 243 -23.37 36.47 8.13
N ALA A 244 -22.51 36.10 7.17
CA ALA A 244 -22.28 36.88 5.96
C ALA A 244 -23.27 36.43 4.86
N ASP A 245 -24.54 36.78 5.00
CA ASP A 245 -25.66 36.60 4.08
C ASP A 245 -25.99 35.20 3.54
N MET A 246 -27.25 34.78 3.76
CA MET A 246 -28.06 33.74 3.12
C MET A 246 -27.70 32.26 3.29
N LYS A 247 -28.62 31.57 3.92
CA LYS A 247 -29.18 30.17 3.80
C LYS A 247 -28.34 28.98 3.21
N VAL A 248 -27.18 29.21 2.62
CA VAL A 248 -26.26 28.14 2.10
C VAL A 248 -24.84 28.52 2.49
N PHE A 249 -24.06 27.53 2.93
CA PHE A 249 -22.62 27.66 3.18
C PHE A 249 -21.93 27.99 1.85
N GLN A 250 -21.80 29.26 1.51
CA GLN A 250 -21.09 29.69 0.31
C GLN A 250 -19.65 29.97 0.70
N LEU A 251 -18.78 29.03 0.33
CA LEU A 251 -17.35 29.24 0.32
C LEU A 251 -16.99 30.37 -0.65
N THR A 252 -16.05 31.22 -0.29
CA THR A 252 -15.44 32.12 -1.25
C THR A 252 -14.79 31.28 -2.38
N PRO A 253 -14.57 31.83 -3.58
CA PRO A 253 -13.89 31.09 -4.66
C PRO A 253 -12.53 30.53 -4.24
N GLU A 254 -11.81 31.24 -3.38
CA GLU A 254 -10.52 30.80 -2.83
C GLU A 254 -10.67 29.65 -1.84
N GLU A 255 -11.63 29.73 -0.92
CA GLU A 255 -11.95 28.64 0.03
C GLU A 255 -12.45 27.38 -0.68
N LYS A 256 -13.24 27.55 -1.76
CA LYS A 256 -13.70 26.44 -2.59
C LYS A 256 -12.53 25.77 -3.28
N LYS A 257 -11.62 26.55 -3.88
CA LYS A 257 -10.39 26.00 -4.49
C LYS A 257 -9.52 25.30 -3.45
N LEU A 258 -9.42 25.82 -2.24
CA LEU A 258 -8.67 25.20 -1.15
C LEU A 258 -9.31 23.87 -0.72
N ALA A 259 -10.65 23.82 -0.61
CA ALA A 259 -11.40 22.61 -0.29
C ALA A 259 -11.26 21.53 -1.37
N ASP A 260 -11.37 21.90 -2.64
CA ASP A 260 -11.22 20.98 -3.78
C ASP A 260 -9.79 20.44 -3.85
N ASN A 261 -8.79 21.25 -3.54
CA ASN A 261 -7.40 20.83 -3.43
C ASN A 261 -7.19 19.91 -2.22
N PHE A 262 -7.85 20.16 -1.08
CA PHE A 262 -7.78 19.30 0.08
C PHE A 262 -8.36 17.89 -0.22
N ILE A 263 -9.53 17.83 -0.86
CA ILE A 263 -10.16 16.57 -1.30
C ILE A 263 -9.27 15.80 -2.28
N SER A 264 -8.70 16.45 -3.28
CA SER A 264 -7.85 15.80 -4.30
C SER A 264 -6.55 15.25 -3.71
N ASN A 265 -6.18 15.68 -2.50
CA ASN A 265 -5.07 15.16 -1.73
C ASN A 265 -5.47 14.11 -0.67
N LYS A 266 -6.70 13.57 -0.72
CA LYS A 266 -7.09 12.43 0.12
C LYS A 266 -6.10 11.26 -0.08
N SER A 267 -5.68 10.62 1.01
CA SER A 267 -4.64 9.59 1.05
C SER A 267 -3.23 10.06 0.64
N LYS A 268 -3.01 11.38 0.54
CA LYS A 268 -1.72 11.99 0.15
C LYS A 268 -1.28 13.09 1.11
N LEU A 269 -2.09 13.45 2.11
CA LEU A 269 -1.74 14.49 3.08
C LEU A 269 -0.49 14.07 3.86
N PRO A 270 0.48 14.97 4.07
CA PRO A 270 1.65 14.68 4.89
C PRO A 270 1.23 14.40 6.34
N TRP A 271 2.00 13.61 7.02
CA TRP A 271 1.81 13.37 8.45
C TRP A 271 2.02 14.66 9.26
N PRO A 272 1.21 14.86 10.33
CA PRO A 272 1.35 16.02 11.20
C PRO A 272 2.62 15.97 12.06
N THR A 273 3.27 14.81 12.15
CA THR A 273 4.58 14.58 12.77
C THR A 273 5.59 14.22 11.69
N GLU A 274 6.86 14.39 11.95
CA GLU A 274 7.90 13.92 11.02
C GLU A 274 7.95 12.40 10.97
N ARG A 275 7.89 11.77 12.14
CA ARG A 275 7.77 10.31 12.34
C ARG A 275 6.71 10.04 13.41
N GLY A 276 5.97 8.96 13.28
CA GLY A 276 4.95 8.61 14.25
C GLY A 276 4.31 7.24 13.98
N VAL A 277 3.71 6.68 15.03
CA VAL A 277 2.97 5.42 14.99
C VAL A 277 1.56 5.66 15.49
N ILE A 278 0.55 5.18 14.78
CA ILE A 278 -0.84 5.26 15.22
C ILE A 278 -1.06 4.26 16.34
N THR A 279 -1.37 4.75 17.53
CA THR A 279 -1.62 3.95 18.74
C THR A 279 -3.08 4.00 19.19
N GLY A 280 -3.85 5.02 18.76
CA GLY A 280 -5.30 5.12 18.95
C GLY A 280 -6.00 5.32 17.60
N PHE A 281 -7.03 4.52 17.35
CA PHE A 281 -7.74 4.48 16.06
C PHE A 281 -9.08 5.21 16.14
N PHE A 282 -9.54 5.73 15.00
CA PHE A 282 -10.83 6.39 14.88
C PHE A 282 -12.00 5.44 15.19
N GLY A 283 -13.02 5.95 15.87
CA GLY A 283 -14.23 5.22 16.21
C GLY A 283 -14.17 4.54 17.58
N GLU A 284 -14.99 3.52 17.77
CA GLU A 284 -15.04 2.74 18.99
C GLU A 284 -14.03 1.60 18.94
N ASN A 285 -13.11 1.59 19.89
CA ASN A 285 -12.05 0.59 19.98
C ASN A 285 -12.11 -0.13 21.33
N PRO A 286 -11.97 -1.45 21.38
CA PRO A 286 -11.95 -2.15 22.64
C PRO A 286 -10.71 -1.76 23.46
N HIS A 287 -10.91 -1.56 24.76
CA HIS A 287 -9.78 -1.30 25.66
C HIS A 287 -8.88 -2.54 25.75
N PRO A 288 -7.55 -2.42 25.51
CA PRO A 288 -6.68 -3.58 25.38
C PRO A 288 -6.53 -4.44 26.65
N VAL A 289 -6.84 -3.89 27.82
CA VAL A 289 -6.73 -4.59 29.11
C VAL A 289 -8.10 -4.82 29.77
N LEU A 290 -8.98 -3.81 29.74
CA LEU A 290 -10.27 -3.87 30.43
C LEU A 290 -11.32 -4.50 29.52
N LYS A 291 -11.65 -5.77 29.73
CA LYS A 291 -12.66 -6.49 28.95
C LYS A 291 -14.03 -5.83 29.03
N GLY A 292 -14.70 -5.67 27.91
CA GLY A 292 -16.04 -5.06 27.81
C GLY A 292 -16.06 -3.54 27.89
N VAL A 293 -14.91 -2.89 28.00
CA VAL A 293 -14.77 -1.43 27.94
C VAL A 293 -14.37 -1.01 26.53
N PHE A 294 -15.09 -0.02 25.98
CA PHE A 294 -14.76 0.57 24.69
C PHE A 294 -14.32 2.02 24.88
N ILE A 295 -13.31 2.43 24.14
CA ILE A 295 -12.82 3.81 24.09
C ILE A 295 -13.24 4.37 22.73
N ARG A 296 -13.94 5.51 22.75
CA ARG A 296 -14.28 6.26 21.55
C ARG A 296 -13.18 7.28 21.27
N ASN A 297 -12.65 7.26 20.05
CA ASN A 297 -11.73 8.27 19.57
C ASN A 297 -12.33 8.97 18.33
N ASP A 298 -12.49 10.27 18.41
CA ASP A 298 -13.04 11.08 17.33
C ASP A 298 -11.97 11.52 16.30
N GLY A 299 -10.75 10.97 16.43
CA GLY A 299 -9.61 11.17 15.56
C GLY A 299 -8.67 9.96 15.62
N ILE A 300 -7.38 10.22 15.58
CA ILE A 300 -6.32 9.22 15.80
C ILE A 300 -5.31 9.74 16.81
N ASP A 301 -4.69 8.82 17.55
CA ASP A 301 -3.57 9.12 18.42
C ASP A 301 -2.27 8.70 17.73
N ILE A 302 -1.34 9.63 17.60
CA ILE A 302 -0.04 9.40 16.96
C ILE A 302 1.04 9.52 18.02
N SER A 303 1.64 8.37 18.38
CA SER A 303 2.83 8.34 19.24
C SER A 303 4.07 8.74 18.45
N THR A 304 4.87 9.62 19.01
CA THR A 304 6.10 10.13 18.40
C THR A 304 7.22 10.28 19.45
N THR A 305 8.39 10.72 19.04
CA THR A 305 9.50 10.99 19.95
C THR A 305 9.26 12.24 20.81
N GLU A 306 9.94 12.28 21.95
CA GLU A 306 9.93 13.44 22.83
C GLU A 306 10.20 14.73 22.07
N ASP A 307 9.51 15.81 22.49
CA ASP A 307 9.76 17.15 21.95
C ASP A 307 9.61 17.32 20.44
N SER A 308 8.95 16.37 19.75
CA SER A 308 8.73 16.44 18.30
C SER A 308 7.94 17.66 17.88
N TYR A 309 8.33 18.25 16.76
CA TYR A 309 7.59 19.34 16.13
C TYR A 309 6.35 18.83 15.41
N ILE A 310 5.26 19.58 15.57
CA ILE A 310 3.98 19.33 14.92
C ILE A 310 3.82 20.30 13.77
N ARG A 311 3.37 19.80 12.63
CA ARG A 311 3.26 20.53 11.36
C ARG A 311 1.87 20.44 10.76
N SER A 312 1.47 21.47 10.03
CA SER A 312 0.21 21.48 9.30
C SER A 312 0.20 20.43 8.21
N VAL A 313 -0.90 19.66 8.09
CA VAL A 313 -1.08 18.66 7.04
C VAL A 313 -1.40 19.27 5.69
N PHE A 314 -1.90 20.52 5.65
CA PHE A 314 -2.24 21.22 4.41
C PHE A 314 -2.22 22.75 4.60
N ASP A 315 -2.24 23.50 3.49
CA ASP A 315 -2.37 24.94 3.49
C ASP A 315 -3.71 25.34 4.12
N GLY A 316 -3.73 26.40 4.93
CA GLY A 316 -4.96 26.83 5.57
C GLY A 316 -4.80 28.06 6.46
N ASP A 317 -5.90 28.42 7.12
CA ASP A 317 -5.98 29.54 8.04
C ASP A 317 -6.17 29.01 9.48
N VAL A 318 -5.37 29.50 10.42
CA VAL A 318 -5.51 29.14 11.84
C VAL A 318 -6.78 29.77 12.41
N THR A 319 -7.79 28.94 12.64
CA THR A 319 -9.10 29.37 13.12
C THR A 319 -9.08 29.68 14.60
N ARG A 320 -8.45 28.84 15.39
CA ARG A 320 -8.40 28.98 16.85
C ARG A 320 -7.16 28.31 17.43
N VAL A 321 -6.65 28.94 18.50
CA VAL A 321 -5.69 28.36 19.43
C VAL A 321 -6.28 28.49 20.82
N PHE A 322 -6.36 27.40 21.58
CA PHE A 322 -6.93 27.41 22.93
C PHE A 322 -6.31 26.35 23.84
N VAL A 323 -6.53 26.51 25.12
CA VAL A 323 -6.12 25.59 26.19
C VAL A 323 -7.34 25.29 27.05
N ILE A 324 -7.47 24.02 27.43
CA ILE A 324 -8.51 23.61 28.40
C ILE A 324 -7.82 23.27 29.72
N PRO A 325 -8.36 23.69 30.86
CA PRO A 325 -7.81 23.29 32.13
C PRO A 325 -7.68 21.76 32.27
N GLY A 326 -6.46 21.30 32.54
CA GLY A 326 -6.13 19.88 32.64
C GLY A 326 -5.82 19.20 31.29
N ALA A 327 -5.89 19.93 30.15
CA ALA A 327 -5.40 19.48 28.86
C ALA A 327 -4.35 20.46 28.33
N HIS A 328 -3.65 20.05 27.28
CA HIS A 328 -2.61 20.86 26.65
C HIS A 328 -3.19 21.73 25.52
N LYS A 329 -2.33 22.54 24.87
CA LYS A 329 -2.76 23.45 23.80
C LYS A 329 -3.31 22.69 22.60
N THR A 330 -4.34 23.29 21.99
CA THR A 330 -4.99 22.77 20.78
C THR A 330 -5.01 23.86 19.71
N VAL A 331 -4.68 23.46 18.47
CA VAL A 331 -4.73 24.31 17.26
C VAL A 331 -5.76 23.73 16.31
N ILE A 332 -6.62 24.61 15.76
CA ILE A 332 -7.56 24.25 14.69
C ILE A 332 -7.20 25.06 13.45
N ILE A 333 -7.04 24.37 12.32
CA ILE A 333 -6.71 24.96 11.02
C ILE A 333 -7.85 24.65 10.04
N ARG A 334 -8.27 25.67 9.30
CA ARG A 334 -9.32 25.58 8.28
C ARG A 334 -8.70 25.41 6.89
N HIS A 335 -9.25 24.48 6.12
CA HIS A 335 -8.88 24.17 4.74
C HIS A 335 -10.14 24.23 3.84
N GLY A 336 -10.74 25.43 3.71
CA GLY A 336 -12.05 25.60 3.10
C GLY A 336 -13.17 25.10 4.01
N ASN A 337 -13.92 24.05 3.61
CA ASN A 337 -14.94 23.42 4.45
C ASN A 337 -14.42 22.23 5.29
N TYR A 338 -13.10 22.00 5.26
CA TYR A 338 -12.45 21.02 6.11
C TYR A 338 -11.72 21.71 7.26
N LEU A 339 -11.59 21.01 8.37
CA LEU A 339 -10.84 21.44 9.53
C LEU A 339 -9.89 20.32 9.98
N SER A 340 -8.67 20.68 10.34
CA SER A 340 -7.75 19.80 11.05
C SER A 340 -7.52 20.29 12.46
N VAL A 341 -7.52 19.37 13.43
CA VAL A 341 -7.38 19.66 14.85
C VAL A 341 -6.14 18.95 15.37
N TYR A 342 -5.29 19.69 16.04
CA TYR A 342 -4.02 19.23 16.62
C TYR A 342 -4.05 19.50 18.12
N SER A 343 -4.20 18.46 18.93
CA SER A 343 -4.28 18.57 20.40
C SER A 343 -3.10 17.91 21.08
N ASN A 344 -2.87 18.26 22.33
CA ASN A 344 -1.77 17.81 23.17
C ASN A 344 -0.43 18.46 22.80
N LEU A 345 -0.44 19.80 22.58
CA LEU A 345 0.75 20.58 22.30
C LEU A 345 1.26 21.28 23.56
N SER A 346 2.57 21.22 23.82
CA SER A 346 3.24 22.00 24.88
C SER A 346 3.39 23.46 24.48
N GLU A 347 3.81 23.68 23.23
CA GLU A 347 4.03 24.99 22.65
C GLU A 347 3.29 25.13 21.33
N VAL A 348 2.83 26.36 21.03
CA VAL A 348 2.20 26.70 19.77
C VAL A 348 2.91 27.92 19.19
N PHE A 349 3.30 27.86 17.92
CA PHE A 349 4.08 28.87 17.20
C PHE A 349 3.22 29.73 16.27
N VAL A 350 1.92 29.47 16.23
CA VAL A 350 0.96 30.18 15.40
C VAL A 350 -0.15 30.77 16.26
N LYS A 351 -0.79 31.80 15.75
CA LYS A 351 -1.94 32.48 16.41
C LYS A 351 -3.16 32.47 15.50
N GLN A 352 -4.32 32.74 16.08
CA GLN A 352 -5.57 32.87 15.32
C GLN A 352 -5.45 33.92 14.21
N GLY A 353 -5.84 33.55 12.99
CA GLY A 353 -5.77 34.40 11.81
C GLY A 353 -4.51 34.21 10.97
N ASP A 354 -3.50 33.48 11.48
CA ASP A 354 -2.29 33.19 10.68
C ASP A 354 -2.60 32.24 9.52
N LYS A 355 -1.99 32.50 8.36
CA LYS A 355 -1.97 31.56 7.23
C LYS A 355 -0.80 30.61 7.36
N VAL A 356 -1.08 29.33 7.24
CA VAL A 356 -0.07 28.27 7.32
C VAL A 356 0.04 27.51 6.02
N LYS A 357 1.24 27.06 5.73
CA LYS A 357 1.57 26.22 4.58
C LYS A 357 1.63 24.75 4.96
N THR A 358 1.45 23.88 3.98
CA THR A 358 1.66 22.44 4.10
C THR A 358 3.05 22.14 4.66
N LYS A 359 3.13 21.32 5.70
CA LYS A 359 4.35 20.96 6.45
C LYS A 359 4.96 22.12 7.28
N GLN A 360 4.32 23.28 7.36
CA GLN A 360 4.78 24.34 8.26
C GLN A 360 4.63 23.91 9.71
N THR A 361 5.67 24.12 10.51
CA THR A 361 5.64 23.87 11.96
C THR A 361 4.67 24.79 12.65
N ILE A 362 3.74 24.22 13.43
CA ILE A 362 2.67 24.93 14.14
C ILE A 362 2.82 24.87 15.66
N GLY A 363 3.63 23.94 16.15
CA GLY A 363 3.84 23.76 17.58
C GLY A 363 4.78 22.61 17.91
N LYS A 364 4.86 22.29 19.20
CA LYS A 364 5.67 21.20 19.75
C LYS A 364 4.77 20.29 20.57
N ILE A 365 4.98 18.99 20.50
CA ILE A 365 4.20 18.00 21.25
C ILE A 365 4.44 18.14 22.75
N PHE A 366 3.43 17.87 23.56
CA PHE A 366 3.61 17.67 24.98
C PHE A 366 4.20 16.28 25.25
N THR A 367 5.22 16.24 26.08
CA THR A 367 5.82 15.00 26.56
C THR A 367 5.51 14.83 28.04
N ASP A 368 4.75 13.79 28.35
CA ASP A 368 4.45 13.44 29.72
C ASP A 368 5.65 12.68 30.33
N ARG A 369 6.43 13.41 31.12
CA ARG A 369 7.63 12.88 31.77
C ARG A 369 7.31 11.98 32.97
N GLU A 370 6.11 12.11 33.52
CA GLU A 370 5.65 11.29 34.64
C GLU A 370 5.09 9.95 34.16
N ASP A 371 4.55 9.90 32.93
CA ASP A 371 4.02 8.71 32.27
C ASP A 371 4.97 8.21 31.14
N GLY A 372 6.24 7.99 31.49
CA GLY A 372 7.21 7.32 30.63
C GLY A 372 7.69 8.09 29.41
N ASN A 373 7.73 9.43 29.48
CA ASN A 373 8.08 10.33 28.37
C ASN A 373 7.14 10.18 27.15
N LYS A 374 5.86 9.93 27.44
CA LYS A 374 4.83 9.72 26.45
C LYS A 374 4.55 11.00 25.66
N SER A 375 4.72 10.92 24.37
CA SER A 375 4.44 12.00 23.43
C SER A 375 3.42 11.53 22.41
N VAL A 376 2.16 11.95 22.56
CA VAL A 376 1.04 11.50 21.72
C VAL A 376 0.27 12.70 21.21
N LEU A 377 0.24 12.86 19.89
CA LEU A 377 -0.60 13.84 19.21
C LEU A 377 -2.00 13.27 19.01
N GLN A 378 -3.02 13.97 19.47
CA GLN A 378 -4.41 13.72 19.08
C GLN A 378 -4.71 14.52 17.83
N PHE A 379 -5.02 13.84 16.73
CA PHE A 379 -5.23 14.44 15.43
C PHE A 379 -6.61 14.09 14.88
N GLN A 380 -7.38 15.13 14.48
CA GLN A 380 -8.73 14.95 13.92
C GLN A 380 -8.85 15.68 12.59
N ILE A 381 -9.69 15.15 11.71
CA ILE A 381 -10.15 15.81 10.48
C ILE A 381 -11.66 15.88 10.49
N TRP A 382 -12.19 17.05 10.17
CA TRP A 382 -13.62 17.32 10.11
C TRP A 382 -14.01 17.88 8.75
N LYS A 383 -15.18 17.52 8.28
CA LYS A 383 -15.86 18.19 7.18
C LYS A 383 -17.11 18.84 7.74
N GLU A 384 -17.11 20.18 7.86
CA GLU A 384 -18.17 20.90 8.55
C GLU A 384 -18.38 20.37 9.98
N ASN A 385 -19.49 19.67 10.25
CA ASN A 385 -19.81 19.05 11.55
C ASN A 385 -19.54 17.52 11.58
N GLN A 386 -19.05 16.95 10.50
CA GLN A 386 -18.81 15.52 10.40
C GLN A 386 -17.35 15.18 10.71
N LYS A 387 -17.13 14.31 11.67
CA LYS A 387 -15.82 13.73 11.99
C LYS A 387 -15.45 12.71 10.92
N LEU A 388 -14.24 12.78 10.41
CA LEU A 388 -13.72 11.88 9.37
C LEU A 388 -12.57 11.08 9.95
N ASN A 389 -12.40 9.83 9.47
CA ASN A 389 -11.26 9.03 9.86
C ASN A 389 -9.96 9.61 9.26
N PRO A 390 -9.02 10.13 10.06
CA PRO A 390 -7.81 10.76 9.54
C PRO A 390 -6.88 9.80 8.80
N GLN A 391 -6.94 8.49 9.07
CA GLN A 391 -6.12 7.49 8.38
C GLN A 391 -6.39 7.44 6.87
N ASP A 392 -7.62 7.74 6.45
CA ASP A 392 -8.01 7.75 5.04
C ASP A 392 -7.43 8.94 4.27
N TRP A 393 -6.92 9.95 4.99
CA TRP A 393 -6.42 11.21 4.44
C TRP A 393 -4.91 11.31 4.42
N LEU A 394 -4.26 10.72 5.42
CA LEU A 394 -2.81 10.76 5.53
C LEU A 394 -2.15 9.91 4.45
N ALA A 395 -1.07 10.43 3.89
CA ALA A 395 -0.25 9.68 2.98
C ALA A 395 0.23 8.40 3.66
N ARG A 396 0.11 7.28 2.98
CA ARG A 396 0.96 6.14 3.29
C ARG A 396 2.38 6.63 3.04
N ILE A 397 3.22 6.63 4.08
CA ILE A 397 4.55 7.25 4.02
C ILE A 397 5.29 6.71 2.80
N LYS A 398 5.47 7.59 1.79
CA LYS A 398 6.34 7.33 0.64
C LYS A 398 7.72 7.89 1.00
N ASN A 399 8.68 7.03 1.17
CA ASN A 399 10.09 7.40 1.07
C ASN A 399 10.74 6.59 -0.02
#